data_254bf2bd14db17fc364f1b2d55b44093
#
_entry.id   254bf2bd14db17fc364f1b2d55b44093
#
_cell.length_a   1.000
_cell.length_b   1.000
_cell.length_c   1.000
_cell.angle_alpha   90.00
_cell.angle_beta   90.00
_cell.angle_gamma   90.00
#
_symmetry.space_group_name_H-M   'P 1'
#
loop_
_entity.id
_entity.type
_entity.pdbx_description
1 polymer ?
#
loop_
_entity_poly.entity_id
_entity_poly.type
_entity_poly.pdbx_seq_one_letter_code
_entity_poly.pdbx_strand_id
1 'polypeptide(L)' 'MLNPLRSEREAFRFLLYVVAVAVAVIVLVLIVRAL' A
#
# COMPACT_ATOMS: atom_id res chain seq x y z
N MET A 1 -9.05 -1.60 -26.43
CA MET A 1 -9.24 -1.00 -25.14
C MET A 1 -8.84 -1.94 -24.01
N LEU A 2 -8.28 -1.40 -23.02
CA LEU A 2 -7.84 -2.20 -21.91
C LEU A 2 -9.02 -2.82 -21.18
N ASN A 3 -8.77 -3.96 -20.63
CA ASN A 3 -9.79 -4.62 -19.85
C ASN A 3 -9.95 -3.90 -18.52
N PRO A 4 -11.06 -3.20 -18.31
CA PRO A 4 -11.22 -2.42 -17.08
C PRO A 4 -11.15 -3.28 -15.83
N LEU A 5 -11.67 -4.48 -15.91
CA LEU A 5 -11.63 -5.37 -14.76
C LEU A 5 -10.21 -5.72 -14.37
N ARG A 6 -9.40 -6.00 -15.38
CA ARG A 6 -8.02 -6.34 -15.15
C ARG A 6 -7.25 -5.16 -14.62
N SER A 7 -7.49 -4.01 -15.22
CA SER A 7 -6.82 -2.80 -14.83
C SER A 7 -7.17 -2.43 -13.39
N GLU A 8 -8.42 -2.58 -13.05
CA GLU A 8 -8.86 -2.27 -11.69
C GLU A 8 -8.22 -3.18 -10.67
N ARG A 9 -8.11 -4.45 -11.00
CA ARG A 9 -7.54 -5.41 -10.07
C ARG A 9 -6.09 -5.09 -9.80
N GLU A 10 -5.35 -4.83 -10.85
CA GLU A 10 -3.94 -4.53 -10.69
C GLU A 10 -3.74 -3.23 -9.95
N ALA A 11 -4.53 -2.22 -10.28
CA ALA A 11 -4.43 -0.94 -9.62
C ALA A 11 -4.78 -1.08 -8.15
N PHE A 12 -5.80 -1.84 -7.84
CA PHE A 12 -6.20 -2.04 -6.47
C PHE A 12 -5.12 -2.75 -5.68
N ARG A 13 -4.52 -3.76 -6.28
CA ARG A 13 -3.45 -4.50 -5.65
C ARG A 13 -2.26 -3.61 -5.38
N PHE A 14 -1.90 -2.82 -6.37
CA PHE A 14 -0.80 -1.90 -6.22
C PHE A 14 -1.07 -0.92 -5.09
N LEU A 15 -2.29 -0.40 -5.04
CA LEU A 15 -2.68 0.53 -4.00
C LEU A 15 -2.57 -0.12 -2.62
N LEU A 16 -3.01 -1.37 -2.52
CA LEU A 16 -2.92 -2.09 -1.25
C LEU A 16 -1.48 -2.22 -0.81
N TYR A 17 -0.59 -2.51 -1.72
CA TYR A 17 0.82 -2.63 -1.40
C TYR A 17 1.38 -1.30 -0.90
N VAL A 18 1.05 -0.23 -1.61
CA VAL A 18 1.54 1.08 -1.24
C VAL A 18 1.05 1.46 0.15
N VAL A 19 -0.23 1.23 0.41
CA VAL A 19 -0.80 1.55 1.70
C VAL A 19 -0.18 0.70 2.80
N ALA A 20 0.01 -0.59 2.53
CA ALA A 20 0.58 -1.49 3.52
C ALA A 20 2.00 -1.07 3.87
N VAL A 21 2.79 -0.72 2.86
CA VAL A 21 4.16 -0.29 3.10
C VAL A 21 4.17 1.03 3.87
N ALA A 22 3.29 1.95 3.50
CA ALA A 22 3.23 3.23 4.18
C ALA A 22 2.88 3.05 5.66
N VAL A 23 1.89 2.22 5.93
CA VAL A 23 1.48 1.97 7.31
C VAL A 23 2.61 1.31 8.08
N ALA A 24 3.28 0.35 7.46
CA ALA A 24 4.39 -0.34 8.12
C ALA A 24 5.50 0.64 8.48
N VAL A 25 5.82 1.54 7.58
CA VAL A 25 6.87 2.54 7.83
C VAL A 25 6.45 3.46 8.96
N ILE A 26 5.21 3.91 8.94
CA ILE A 26 4.72 4.80 9.99
C ILE A 26 4.79 4.13 11.35
N VAL A 27 4.33 2.88 11.41
CA VAL A 27 4.34 2.14 12.67
C VAL A 27 5.77 1.97 13.16
N LEU A 28 6.67 1.63 12.25
CA LEU A 28 8.06 1.44 12.62
C LEU A 28 8.66 2.73 13.19
N VAL A 29 8.39 3.84 12.52
CA VAL A 29 8.90 5.12 12.97
C VAL A 29 8.35 5.46 14.35
N LEU A 30 7.07 5.22 14.57
CA LEU A 30 6.46 5.50 15.86
C LEU A 30 7.08 4.65 16.96
N ILE A 31 7.34 3.39 16.66
CA ILE A 31 7.96 2.50 17.64
C ILE A 31 9.36 3.00 18.00
N VAL A 32 10.14 3.33 16.99
CA VAL A 32 11.50 3.80 17.22
C VAL A 32 11.48 5.10 18.01
N ARG A 33 10.55 5.97 17.71
CA ARG A 33 10.47 7.24 18.42
C ARG A 33 10.03 7.04 19.86
N ALA A 34 9.20 6.04 20.09
CA ALA A 34 8.74 5.75 21.45
C ALA A 34 9.86 5.16 22.32
N LEU A 35 10.80 4.51 21.67
CA LEU A 35 11.94 3.98 22.39
C LEU A 35 12.91 5.09 22.71
#